data_7049c8bb8393ad31dc025e8249a4853b
#
_entry.id   7049c8bb8393ad31dc025e8249a4853b
#
_cell.length_a   1.000
_cell.length_b   1.000
_cell.length_c   1.000
_cell.angle_alpha   90.00
_cell.angle_beta   90.00
_cell.angle_gamma   90.00
#
_symmetry.space_group_name_H-M   'P 1'
#
loop_
_entity.id
_entity.type
_entity.pdbx_description
1 polymer ?
#
loop_
_entity_poly.entity_id
_entity_poly.type
_entity_poly.pdbx_seq_one_letter_code
_entity_poly.pdbx_strand_id
1 'polypeptide(L)'
;NSRSIPADFLVGEIQKLLERGHKEVVLTGVDISSYGLDLGIHDGLGKLVATLLKEFPAEGRLRLSSLDPAVNDRSLLSILNTDQRLMPHIHLSIQSGDNVILKRMKRRHSFSDIISLCEKLRKARPDIILGADLITGFPTETAEMFQNTIRVIEKADLTYLHVFPYSPRIGTPAAKMPQVNYNTRKQRAKLLRKIGLNKQANFFSSLVGSFANIVCEPKGRGYTEHYAPVRFVEPAKPGEIKKVKIVDNKIDFVFVEP
;
A
#
# COMPACT_ATOMS: atom_id res chain seq x y z
N ASN A 1 -21.19 1.81 -9.58
CA ASN A 1 -21.27 1.06 -8.33
C ASN A 1 -20.24 -0.08 -8.36
N SER A 2 -19.53 -0.29 -7.26
CA SER A 2 -18.64 -1.44 -7.09
C SER A 2 -19.46 -2.74 -7.15
N ARG A 3 -18.84 -3.80 -7.68
CA ARG A 3 -19.41 -5.15 -7.68
C ARG A 3 -18.37 -6.09 -7.08
N SER A 4 -18.80 -6.82 -6.06
CA SER A 4 -17.96 -7.84 -5.44
C SER A 4 -18.01 -9.14 -6.26
N ILE A 5 -16.87 -9.72 -6.52
CA ILE A 5 -16.77 -11.05 -7.10
C ILE A 5 -17.04 -12.08 -5.99
N PRO A 6 -17.86 -13.12 -6.22
CA PRO A 6 -18.12 -14.15 -5.20
C PRO A 6 -16.84 -14.80 -4.68
N ALA A 7 -16.79 -15.07 -3.38
CA ALA A 7 -15.58 -15.63 -2.73
C ALA A 7 -15.19 -16.99 -3.33
N ASP A 8 -16.14 -17.86 -3.61
CA ASP A 8 -15.90 -19.18 -4.19
C ASP A 8 -15.23 -19.12 -5.57
N PHE A 9 -15.60 -18.10 -6.38
CA PHE A 9 -14.93 -17.87 -7.65
C PHE A 9 -13.46 -17.47 -7.43
N LEU A 10 -13.19 -16.57 -6.47
CA LEU A 10 -11.83 -16.13 -6.14
C LEU A 10 -11.00 -17.29 -5.54
N VAL A 11 -11.60 -18.14 -4.74
CA VAL A 11 -10.97 -19.38 -4.23
C VAL A 11 -10.50 -20.24 -5.41
N GLY A 12 -11.37 -20.52 -6.38
CA GLY A 12 -11.02 -21.31 -7.56
C GLY A 12 -9.89 -20.66 -8.40
N GLU A 13 -9.87 -19.33 -8.53
CA GLU A 13 -8.78 -18.64 -9.24
C GLU A 13 -7.45 -18.72 -8.47
N ILE A 14 -7.47 -18.59 -7.14
CA ILE A 14 -6.27 -18.75 -6.32
C ILE A 14 -5.73 -20.17 -6.42
N GLN A 15 -6.57 -21.20 -6.31
CA GLN A 15 -6.16 -22.60 -6.45
C GLN A 15 -5.42 -22.83 -7.78
N LYS A 16 -5.98 -22.34 -8.91
CA LYS A 16 -5.32 -22.44 -10.22
C LYS A 16 -3.96 -21.73 -10.25
N LEU A 17 -3.81 -20.58 -9.58
CA LEU A 17 -2.54 -19.87 -9.51
C LEU A 17 -1.51 -20.65 -8.69
N LEU A 18 -1.92 -21.21 -7.55
CA LEU A 18 -1.05 -22.01 -6.69
C LEU A 18 -0.61 -23.31 -7.38
N GLU A 19 -1.52 -24.00 -8.10
CA GLU A 19 -1.21 -25.19 -8.92
C GLU A 19 -0.18 -24.89 -10.01
N ARG A 20 -0.19 -23.68 -10.57
CA ARG A 20 0.83 -23.20 -11.51
C ARG A 20 2.15 -22.78 -10.88
N GLY A 21 2.27 -22.94 -9.55
CA GLY A 21 3.49 -22.67 -8.78
C GLY A 21 3.67 -21.22 -8.32
N HIS A 22 2.66 -20.35 -8.48
CA HIS A 22 2.73 -19.00 -7.91
C HIS A 22 2.76 -19.06 -6.38
N LYS A 23 3.66 -18.33 -5.76
CA LYS A 23 3.83 -18.27 -4.29
C LYS A 23 3.27 -17.01 -3.66
N GLU A 24 3.16 -15.94 -4.43
CA GLU A 24 2.54 -14.69 -3.98
C GLU A 24 1.38 -14.32 -4.92
N VAL A 25 0.24 -13.95 -4.33
CA VAL A 25 -0.94 -13.44 -5.05
C VAL A 25 -1.27 -12.05 -4.51
N VAL A 26 -1.55 -11.10 -5.40
CA VAL A 26 -2.00 -9.75 -5.04
C VAL A 26 -3.49 -9.64 -5.27
N LEU A 27 -4.26 -9.40 -4.21
CA LEU A 27 -5.68 -9.09 -4.31
C LEU A 27 -5.85 -7.62 -4.69
N THR A 28 -6.47 -7.38 -5.84
CA THR A 28 -6.62 -6.03 -6.40
C THR A 28 -8.03 -5.73 -6.85
N GLY A 29 -8.35 -4.45 -6.98
CA GLY A 29 -9.63 -3.94 -7.47
C GLY A 29 -9.65 -2.41 -7.43
N VAL A 30 -10.71 -1.82 -7.96
CA VAL A 30 -10.89 -0.36 -7.96
C VAL A 30 -11.09 0.19 -6.54
N ASP A 31 -11.81 -0.56 -5.69
CA ASP A 31 -12.03 -0.25 -4.27
C ASP A 31 -12.24 -1.57 -3.51
N ILE A 32 -11.15 -2.25 -3.18
CA ILE A 32 -11.21 -3.52 -2.44
C ILE A 32 -11.74 -3.34 -1.02
N SER A 33 -11.62 -2.13 -0.46
CA SER A 33 -12.12 -1.80 0.87
C SER A 33 -13.64 -1.89 0.99
N SER A 34 -14.35 -1.76 -0.13
CA SER A 34 -15.81 -1.86 -0.20
C SER A 34 -16.31 -3.28 -0.52
N TYR A 35 -15.42 -4.28 -0.54
CA TYR A 35 -15.81 -5.66 -0.85
C TYR A 35 -16.90 -6.15 0.10
N GLY A 36 -17.94 -6.75 -0.46
CA GLY A 36 -19.07 -7.34 0.25
C GLY A 36 -20.20 -6.37 0.56
N LEU A 37 -20.00 -5.05 0.46
CA LEU A 37 -21.08 -4.09 0.79
C LEU A 37 -22.31 -4.26 -0.12
N ASP A 38 -22.11 -4.53 -1.40
CA ASP A 38 -23.18 -4.82 -2.38
C ASP A 38 -23.86 -6.18 -2.15
N LEU A 39 -23.22 -7.05 -1.35
CA LEU A 39 -23.75 -8.36 -0.94
C LEU A 39 -24.30 -8.35 0.50
N GLY A 40 -24.35 -7.20 1.17
CA GLY A 40 -24.78 -7.07 2.56
C GLY A 40 -23.81 -7.68 3.59
N ILE A 41 -22.54 -7.87 3.23
CA ILE A 41 -21.51 -8.47 4.08
C ILE A 41 -20.73 -7.36 4.80
N HIS A 42 -20.84 -7.29 6.13
CA HIS A 42 -19.97 -6.43 6.95
C HIS A 42 -18.60 -7.09 7.17
N ASP A 43 -17.53 -6.28 7.31
CA ASP A 43 -16.13 -6.73 7.40
C ASP A 43 -15.77 -7.66 6.22
N GLY A 44 -16.27 -7.33 5.03
CA GLY A 44 -16.26 -8.22 3.87
C GLY A 44 -14.87 -8.53 3.37
N LEU A 45 -13.96 -7.53 3.33
CA LEU A 45 -12.59 -7.74 2.87
C LEU A 45 -11.82 -8.68 3.80
N GLY A 46 -11.91 -8.49 5.13
CA GLY A 46 -11.26 -9.38 6.09
C GLY A 46 -11.79 -10.80 6.00
N LYS A 47 -13.12 -10.98 5.91
CA LYS A 47 -13.72 -12.31 5.72
C LYS A 47 -13.26 -12.97 4.41
N LEU A 48 -13.19 -12.21 3.32
CA LEU A 48 -12.62 -12.71 2.06
C LEU A 48 -11.17 -13.16 2.25
N VAL A 49 -10.31 -12.30 2.80
CA VAL A 49 -8.90 -12.59 3.05
C VAL A 49 -8.74 -13.86 3.89
N ALA A 50 -9.53 -14.02 4.97
CA ALA A 50 -9.54 -15.22 5.79
C ALA A 50 -9.90 -16.49 5.00
N THR A 51 -10.89 -16.37 4.10
CA THR A 51 -11.30 -17.48 3.24
C THR A 51 -10.19 -17.85 2.26
N LEU A 52 -9.62 -16.85 1.58
CA LEU A 52 -8.57 -17.07 0.58
C LEU A 52 -7.30 -17.66 1.20
N LEU A 53 -6.89 -17.20 2.39
CA LEU A 53 -5.68 -17.71 3.07
C LEU A 53 -5.76 -19.19 3.46
N LYS A 54 -6.95 -19.79 3.52
CA LYS A 54 -7.09 -21.25 3.75
C LYS A 54 -6.52 -22.07 2.59
N GLU A 55 -6.50 -21.51 1.39
CA GLU A 55 -5.98 -22.18 0.18
C GLU A 55 -4.45 -22.11 0.08
N PHE A 56 -3.81 -21.17 0.77
CA PHE A 56 -2.37 -20.97 0.68
C PHE A 56 -1.59 -21.98 1.50
N PRO A 57 -0.45 -22.51 0.97
CA PRO A 57 0.51 -23.25 1.77
C PRO A 57 1.16 -22.35 2.84
N ALA A 58 1.90 -22.94 3.77
CA ALA A 58 2.52 -22.22 4.88
C ALA A 58 3.47 -21.09 4.42
N GLU A 59 4.18 -21.30 3.31
CA GLU A 59 5.09 -20.34 2.71
C GLU A 59 4.40 -19.38 1.72
N GLY A 60 3.10 -19.58 1.43
CA GLY A 60 2.36 -18.75 0.49
C GLY A 60 2.12 -17.33 0.99
N ARG A 61 1.90 -16.39 0.10
CA ARG A 61 1.74 -14.96 0.40
C ARG A 61 0.53 -14.35 -0.26
N LEU A 62 -0.25 -13.66 0.51
CA LEU A 62 -1.33 -12.80 0.04
C LEU A 62 -0.97 -11.33 0.30
N ARG A 63 -1.04 -10.51 -0.72
CA ARG A 63 -0.82 -9.07 -0.64
C ARG A 63 -2.08 -8.33 -1.04
N LEU A 64 -2.33 -7.20 -0.41
CA LEU A 64 -3.45 -6.31 -0.74
C LEU A 64 -2.96 -5.13 -1.59
N SER A 65 -3.78 -4.72 -2.54
CA SER A 65 -3.63 -3.42 -3.22
C SER A 65 -4.09 -2.28 -2.30
N SER A 66 -4.23 -1.07 -2.84
CA SER A 66 -4.54 0.12 -2.04
C SER A 66 -5.88 0.03 -1.31
N LEU A 67 -5.87 0.41 -0.02
CA LEU A 67 -7.05 0.52 0.83
C LEU A 67 -7.53 1.97 0.96
N ASP A 68 -8.84 2.18 1.01
CA ASP A 68 -9.42 3.47 1.40
C ASP A 68 -9.27 3.65 2.93
N PRO A 69 -8.75 4.80 3.41
CA PRO A 69 -8.58 5.03 4.86
C PRO A 69 -9.89 5.07 5.67
N ALA A 70 -11.04 5.19 5.03
CA ALA A 70 -12.35 5.08 5.70
C ALA A 70 -12.70 3.64 6.10
N VAL A 71 -11.87 2.67 5.76
CA VAL A 71 -12.07 1.25 6.09
C VAL A 71 -11.99 1.05 7.60
N ASN A 72 -12.99 0.36 8.14
CA ASN A 72 -13.00 -0.09 9.53
C ASN A 72 -13.37 -1.59 9.55
N ASP A 73 -12.50 -2.42 9.00
CA ASP A 73 -12.67 -3.88 8.90
C ASP A 73 -11.93 -4.56 10.06
N ARG A 74 -12.69 -4.99 11.07
CA ARG A 74 -12.13 -5.65 12.27
C ARG A 74 -11.57 -7.04 11.95
N SER A 75 -12.19 -7.74 11.00
CA SER A 75 -11.72 -9.03 10.54
C SER A 75 -10.36 -8.91 9.87
N LEU A 76 -10.15 -7.89 9.04
CA LEU A 76 -8.84 -7.62 8.43
C LEU A 76 -7.75 -7.34 9.47
N LEU A 77 -8.04 -6.51 10.48
CA LEU A 77 -7.10 -6.23 11.56
C LEU A 77 -6.75 -7.49 12.36
N SER A 78 -7.73 -8.37 12.60
CA SER A 78 -7.50 -9.65 13.27
C SER A 78 -6.56 -10.55 12.46
N ILE A 79 -6.77 -10.66 11.15
CA ILE A 79 -5.95 -11.52 10.28
C ILE A 79 -4.53 -10.96 10.14
N LEU A 80 -4.36 -9.65 10.02
CA LEU A 80 -3.03 -9.01 10.05
C LEU A 80 -2.24 -9.37 11.30
N ASN A 81 -2.92 -9.53 12.45
CA ASN A 81 -2.28 -9.92 13.70
C ASN A 81 -1.96 -11.42 13.76
N THR A 82 -2.78 -12.28 13.16
CA THR A 82 -2.73 -13.74 13.39
C THR A 82 -2.13 -14.54 12.25
N ASP A 83 -2.17 -14.06 11.00
CA ASP A 83 -1.70 -14.80 9.84
C ASP A 83 -0.52 -14.12 9.14
N GLN A 84 0.65 -14.73 9.24
CA GLN A 84 1.89 -14.22 8.65
C GLN A 84 1.91 -14.29 7.11
N ARG A 85 1.00 -15.03 6.49
CA ARG A 85 0.88 -15.13 5.02
C ARG A 85 0.21 -13.89 4.42
N LEU A 86 -0.50 -13.08 5.22
CA LEU A 86 -0.90 -11.74 4.82
C LEU A 86 0.30 -10.79 4.97
N MET A 87 0.78 -10.26 3.86
CA MET A 87 2.02 -9.49 3.84
C MET A 87 1.93 -8.18 4.63
N PRO A 88 2.98 -7.83 5.40
CA PRO A 88 3.01 -6.66 6.29
C PRO A 88 3.30 -5.35 5.53
N HIS A 89 2.58 -5.12 4.45
CA HIS A 89 2.63 -3.89 3.66
C HIS A 89 1.22 -3.50 3.23
N ILE A 90 0.79 -2.30 3.63
CA ILE A 90 -0.50 -1.73 3.25
C ILE A 90 -0.28 -0.38 2.58
N HIS A 91 -0.85 -0.22 1.39
CA HIS A 91 -0.88 1.05 0.69
C HIS A 91 -2.25 1.72 0.88
N LEU A 92 -2.26 3.03 1.21
CA LEU A 92 -3.48 3.76 1.55
C LEU A 92 -3.79 4.84 0.50
N SER A 93 -5.02 4.89 0.02
CA SER A 93 -5.50 5.93 -0.88
C SER A 93 -5.82 7.23 -0.13
N ILE A 94 -4.83 7.82 0.55
CA ILE A 94 -4.98 9.02 1.42
C ILE A 94 -5.36 10.26 0.62
N GLN A 95 -4.67 10.52 -0.47
CA GLN A 95 -4.82 11.63 -1.42
C GLN A 95 -4.41 13.00 -0.87
N SER A 96 -4.73 13.37 0.37
CA SER A 96 -4.37 14.64 1.03
C SER A 96 -4.37 14.49 2.56
N GLY A 97 -3.58 15.31 3.25
CA GLY A 97 -3.63 15.44 4.71
C GLY A 97 -4.53 16.56 5.20
N ASP A 98 -5.20 17.29 4.32
CA ASP A 98 -6.06 18.42 4.70
C ASP A 98 -7.54 18.08 4.59
N ASN A 99 -8.29 18.30 5.68
CA ASN A 99 -9.72 17.93 5.73
C ASN A 99 -10.59 18.69 4.73
N VAL A 100 -10.25 19.96 4.39
CA VAL A 100 -11.01 20.72 3.41
C VAL A 100 -10.76 20.18 2.01
N ILE A 101 -9.52 19.85 1.69
CA ILE A 101 -9.15 19.22 0.41
C ILE A 101 -9.79 17.84 0.28
N LEU A 102 -9.72 17.00 1.33
CA LEU A 102 -10.36 15.69 1.35
C LEU A 102 -11.87 15.79 1.10
N LYS A 103 -12.56 16.73 1.74
CA LYS A 103 -13.98 16.99 1.51
C LYS A 103 -14.27 17.43 0.07
N ARG A 104 -13.41 18.29 -0.52
CA ARG A 104 -13.53 18.71 -1.94
C ARG A 104 -13.29 17.56 -2.91
N MET A 105 -12.42 16.61 -2.56
CA MET A 105 -12.21 15.35 -3.29
C MET A 105 -13.32 14.32 -3.07
N LYS A 106 -14.34 14.64 -2.25
CA LYS A 106 -15.41 13.71 -1.81
C LYS A 106 -14.88 12.46 -1.12
N ARG A 107 -13.77 12.59 -0.38
CA ARG A 107 -13.27 11.50 0.45
C ARG A 107 -14.09 11.36 1.73
N ARG A 108 -14.20 10.12 2.22
CA ARG A 108 -15.00 9.76 3.40
C ARG A 108 -14.21 9.79 4.70
N HIS A 109 -12.89 9.95 4.63
CA HIS A 109 -11.97 9.99 5.76
C HIS A 109 -11.45 11.40 6.01
N SER A 110 -11.02 11.64 7.23
CA SER A 110 -10.35 12.85 7.71
C SER A 110 -8.89 12.57 8.05
N PHE A 111 -8.13 13.62 8.39
CA PHE A 111 -6.77 13.51 8.95
C PHE A 111 -6.73 12.59 10.17
N SER A 112 -7.68 12.74 11.11
CA SER A 112 -7.73 11.92 12.33
C SER A 112 -8.02 10.45 12.03
N ASP A 113 -8.86 10.16 11.04
CA ASP A 113 -9.18 8.79 10.63
C ASP A 113 -7.94 8.09 10.05
N ILE A 114 -7.14 8.81 9.25
CA ILE A 114 -5.87 8.29 8.71
C ILE A 114 -4.94 7.90 9.85
N ILE A 115 -4.70 8.80 10.82
CA ILE A 115 -3.80 8.54 11.95
C ILE A 115 -4.31 7.36 12.77
N SER A 116 -5.60 7.36 13.13
CA SER A 116 -6.22 6.27 13.90
C SER A 116 -6.11 4.91 13.18
N LEU A 117 -6.31 4.86 11.86
CA LEU A 117 -6.15 3.64 11.09
C LEU A 117 -4.68 3.15 11.12
N CYS A 118 -3.71 4.05 10.88
CA CYS A 118 -2.29 3.69 10.92
C CYS A 118 -1.85 3.15 12.28
N GLU A 119 -2.35 3.73 13.39
CA GLU A 119 -2.11 3.24 14.74
C GLU A 119 -2.71 1.85 14.95
N LYS A 120 -3.95 1.61 14.50
CA LYS A 120 -4.60 0.28 14.59
C LYS A 120 -3.84 -0.77 13.77
N LEU A 121 -3.39 -0.43 12.56
CA LEU A 121 -2.61 -1.33 11.72
C LEU A 121 -1.28 -1.71 12.38
N ARG A 122 -0.55 -0.75 12.96
CA ARG A 122 0.70 -1.03 13.69
C ARG A 122 0.48 -1.81 14.98
N LYS A 123 -0.63 -1.56 15.68
CA LYS A 123 -0.99 -2.36 16.85
C LYS A 123 -1.27 -3.82 16.49
N ALA A 124 -1.96 -4.04 15.36
CA ALA A 124 -2.25 -5.38 14.84
C ALA A 124 -1.00 -6.07 14.29
N ARG A 125 -0.14 -5.33 13.60
CA ARG A 125 1.08 -5.85 12.97
C ARG A 125 2.23 -4.86 13.17
N PRO A 126 3.06 -4.99 14.23
CA PRO A 126 4.09 -4.01 14.59
C PRO A 126 5.15 -3.74 13.51
N ASP A 127 5.46 -4.73 12.69
CA ASP A 127 6.40 -4.64 11.57
C ASP A 127 5.78 -4.12 10.27
N ILE A 128 4.51 -3.69 10.27
CA ILE A 128 3.81 -3.26 9.05
C ILE A 128 4.43 -1.99 8.46
N ILE A 129 4.65 -2.01 7.17
CA ILE A 129 5.08 -0.84 6.40
C ILE A 129 3.87 -0.22 5.68
N LEU A 130 3.75 1.10 5.81
CA LEU A 130 2.62 1.84 5.25
C LEU A 130 3.09 2.72 4.09
N GLY A 131 2.35 2.64 2.99
CA GLY A 131 2.50 3.53 1.85
C GLY A 131 1.25 4.37 1.62
N ALA A 132 1.35 5.40 0.76
CA ALA A 132 0.19 6.19 0.40
C ALA A 132 0.26 6.80 -1.00
N ASP A 133 -0.92 6.89 -1.64
CA ASP A 133 -1.14 7.77 -2.78
C ASP A 133 -1.44 9.18 -2.29
N LEU A 134 -0.76 10.19 -2.85
CA LEU A 134 -0.91 11.60 -2.51
C LEU A 134 -1.03 12.46 -3.77
N ILE A 135 -1.98 13.39 -3.76
CA ILE A 135 -2.18 14.38 -4.84
C ILE A 135 -1.77 15.75 -4.32
N THR A 136 -0.90 16.45 -5.05
CA THR A 136 -0.47 17.82 -4.71
C THR A 136 -1.09 18.86 -5.63
N GLY A 137 -1.44 19.99 -5.06
CA GLY A 137 -1.99 21.12 -5.83
C GLY A 137 -3.39 20.84 -6.38
N PHE A 138 -4.21 20.10 -5.62
CA PHE A 138 -5.64 20.03 -5.90
C PHE A 138 -6.21 21.45 -5.91
N PRO A 139 -7.24 21.76 -6.74
CA PRO A 139 -7.81 23.10 -6.82
C PRO A 139 -8.06 23.71 -5.44
N THR A 140 -7.63 24.95 -5.28
CA THR A 140 -7.74 25.74 -4.03
C THR A 140 -6.83 25.27 -2.86
N GLU A 141 -5.90 24.35 -3.06
CA GLU A 141 -4.95 23.94 -2.03
C GLU A 141 -3.99 25.12 -1.68
N THR A 142 -4.06 25.63 -0.45
CA THR A 142 -3.14 26.65 0.07
C THR A 142 -1.79 26.05 0.47
N ALA A 143 -0.84 26.90 0.85
CA ALA A 143 0.44 26.44 1.40
C ALA A 143 0.25 25.72 2.75
N GLU A 144 -0.64 26.21 3.60
CA GLU A 144 -0.96 25.61 4.89
C GLU A 144 -1.62 24.21 4.72
N MET A 145 -2.58 24.09 3.79
CA MET A 145 -3.21 22.80 3.47
C MET A 145 -2.20 21.77 2.96
N PHE A 146 -1.22 22.22 2.18
CA PHE A 146 -0.12 21.37 1.75
C PHE A 146 0.77 20.94 2.93
N GLN A 147 1.03 21.81 3.92
CA GLN A 147 1.75 21.44 5.14
C GLN A 147 0.99 20.36 5.94
N ASN A 148 -0.34 20.37 5.94
CA ASN A 148 -1.11 19.29 6.57
C ASN A 148 -0.85 17.94 5.90
N THR A 149 -0.59 17.90 4.58
CA THR A 149 -0.19 16.67 3.89
C THR A 149 1.21 16.21 4.31
N ILE A 150 2.16 17.12 4.54
CA ILE A 150 3.48 16.76 5.11
C ILE A 150 3.31 16.22 6.54
N ARG A 151 2.49 16.87 7.36
CA ARG A 151 2.22 16.39 8.73
C ARG A 151 1.63 14.99 8.79
N VAL A 152 0.75 14.61 7.83
CA VAL A 152 0.20 13.25 7.81
C VAL A 152 1.26 12.22 7.47
N ILE A 153 2.17 12.53 6.54
CA ILE A 153 3.30 11.64 6.20
C ILE A 153 4.16 11.36 7.44
N GLU A 154 4.46 12.40 8.22
CA GLU A 154 5.28 12.29 9.43
C GLU A 154 4.55 11.54 10.55
N LYS A 155 3.32 11.97 10.90
CA LYS A 155 2.56 11.39 12.01
C LYS A 155 2.10 9.96 11.75
N ALA A 156 1.71 9.64 10.52
CA ALA A 156 1.35 8.29 10.12
C ALA A 156 2.58 7.44 9.78
N ASP A 157 3.79 8.00 9.86
CA ASP A 157 5.07 7.36 9.51
C ASP A 157 4.99 6.57 8.20
N LEU A 158 4.61 7.25 7.13
CA LEU A 158 4.44 6.63 5.80
C LEU A 158 5.81 6.45 5.14
N THR A 159 6.08 5.25 4.68
CA THR A 159 7.37 4.87 4.06
C THR A 159 7.34 5.01 2.54
N TYR A 160 6.32 4.45 1.88
CA TYR A 160 6.22 4.49 0.42
C TYR A 160 5.23 5.56 -0.02
N LEU A 161 5.69 6.54 -0.80
CA LEU A 161 4.84 7.62 -1.29
C LEU A 161 4.72 7.60 -2.82
N HIS A 162 3.51 7.41 -3.31
CA HIS A 162 3.16 7.65 -4.70
C HIS A 162 2.58 9.07 -4.83
N VAL A 163 3.34 9.98 -5.42
CA VAL A 163 2.97 11.40 -5.45
C VAL A 163 2.63 11.86 -6.86
N PHE A 164 1.41 12.37 -7.01
CA PHE A 164 0.85 12.84 -8.27
C PHE A 164 0.56 14.35 -8.20
N PRO A 165 1.12 15.19 -9.10
CA PRO A 165 0.60 16.53 -9.26
C PRO A 165 -0.82 16.46 -9.83
N TYR A 166 -1.75 17.25 -9.28
CA TYR A 166 -3.11 17.28 -9.78
C TYR A 166 -3.15 17.60 -11.28
N SER A 167 -3.93 16.83 -12.02
CA SER A 167 -4.19 17.03 -13.45
C SER A 167 -5.68 17.24 -13.66
N PRO A 168 -6.10 18.40 -14.19
CA PRO A 168 -7.51 18.68 -14.47
C PRO A 168 -8.09 17.67 -15.47
N ARG A 169 -9.28 17.15 -15.17
CA ARG A 169 -10.03 16.26 -16.05
C ARG A 169 -11.27 16.98 -16.56
N ILE A 170 -11.38 17.16 -17.85
CA ILE A 170 -12.54 17.80 -18.48
C ILE A 170 -13.83 17.12 -18.01
N GLY A 171 -14.87 17.91 -17.72
CA GLY A 171 -16.15 17.41 -17.23
C GLY A 171 -16.25 17.23 -15.71
N THR A 172 -15.13 17.28 -14.95
CA THR A 172 -15.18 17.17 -13.50
C THR A 172 -15.45 18.51 -12.81
N PRO A 173 -16.15 18.53 -11.65
CA PRO A 173 -16.29 19.74 -10.85
C PRO A 173 -14.95 20.38 -10.47
N ALA A 174 -13.95 19.59 -10.14
CA ALA A 174 -12.62 20.06 -9.77
C ALA A 174 -11.91 20.83 -10.90
N ALA A 175 -12.15 20.49 -12.17
CA ALA A 175 -11.60 21.24 -13.31
C ALA A 175 -12.14 22.67 -13.43
N LYS A 176 -13.33 22.93 -12.87
CA LYS A 176 -14.00 24.26 -12.88
C LYS A 176 -13.62 25.12 -11.67
N MET A 177 -12.94 24.57 -10.67
CA MET A 177 -12.49 25.29 -9.48
C MET A 177 -11.24 26.13 -9.77
N PRO A 178 -10.92 27.17 -8.93
CA PRO A 178 -9.67 27.92 -9.03
C PRO A 178 -8.46 26.99 -8.94
N GLN A 179 -7.66 26.96 -10.00
CA GLN A 179 -6.54 26.04 -10.14
C GLN A 179 -5.29 26.55 -9.41
N VAL A 180 -4.57 25.67 -8.75
CA VAL A 180 -3.21 25.96 -8.27
C VAL A 180 -2.27 26.05 -9.47
N ASN A 181 -1.33 27.01 -9.43
CA ASN A 181 -0.35 27.21 -10.50
C ASN A 181 0.42 25.90 -10.79
N TYR A 182 0.65 25.62 -12.06
CA TYR A 182 1.31 24.39 -12.51
C TYR A 182 2.71 24.18 -11.88
N ASN A 183 3.51 25.24 -11.81
CA ASN A 183 4.84 25.17 -11.20
C ASN A 183 4.75 24.86 -9.71
N THR A 184 3.80 25.44 -8.98
CA THR A 184 3.53 25.14 -7.58
C THR A 184 3.15 23.67 -7.39
N ARG A 185 2.28 23.11 -8.24
CA ARG A 185 1.93 21.68 -8.21
C ARG A 185 3.17 20.79 -8.36
N LYS A 186 4.03 21.10 -9.34
CA LYS A 186 5.29 20.37 -9.59
C LYS A 186 6.27 20.47 -8.42
N GLN A 187 6.45 21.67 -7.87
CA GLN A 187 7.35 21.90 -6.73
C GLN A 187 6.88 21.11 -5.50
N ARG A 188 5.59 21.15 -5.18
CA ARG A 188 5.00 20.36 -4.09
C ARG A 188 5.19 18.87 -4.31
N ALA A 189 4.93 18.36 -5.51
CA ALA A 189 5.16 16.96 -5.84
C ALA A 189 6.63 16.56 -5.71
N LYS A 190 7.57 17.40 -6.17
CA LYS A 190 9.01 17.17 -6.01
C LYS A 190 9.42 17.09 -4.54
N LEU A 191 8.86 17.99 -3.69
CA LEU A 191 9.14 17.97 -2.26
C LEU A 191 8.65 16.69 -1.58
N LEU A 192 7.38 16.28 -1.82
CA LEU A 192 6.86 15.04 -1.24
C LEU A 192 7.62 13.79 -1.73
N ARG A 193 8.01 13.74 -3.01
CA ARG A 193 8.85 12.64 -3.52
C ARG A 193 10.20 12.59 -2.83
N LYS A 194 10.84 13.74 -2.56
CA LYS A 194 12.10 13.81 -1.81
C LYS A 194 11.91 13.27 -0.38
N ILE A 195 10.81 13.67 0.30
CA ILE A 195 10.47 13.14 1.63
C ILE A 195 10.30 11.62 1.57
N GLY A 196 9.53 11.11 0.58
CA GLY A 196 9.31 9.68 0.37
C GLY A 196 10.61 8.91 0.14
N LEU A 197 11.50 9.41 -0.73
CA LEU A 197 12.81 8.79 -0.96
C LEU A 197 13.66 8.71 0.31
N ASN A 198 13.64 9.76 1.14
CA ASN A 198 14.37 9.75 2.42
C ASN A 198 13.78 8.71 3.40
N LYS A 199 12.44 8.66 3.51
CA LYS A 199 11.74 7.65 4.34
C LYS A 199 12.06 6.23 3.88
N GLN A 200 12.01 5.98 2.58
CA GLN A 200 12.33 4.69 1.97
C GLN A 200 13.81 4.31 2.20
N ALA A 201 14.74 5.23 2.01
CA ALA A 201 16.16 5.00 2.24
C ALA A 201 16.45 4.65 3.71
N ASN A 202 15.83 5.35 4.67
CA ASN A 202 15.94 5.05 6.10
C ASN A 202 15.40 3.64 6.42
N PHE A 203 14.25 3.28 5.84
CA PHE A 203 13.70 1.94 5.98
C PHE A 203 14.64 0.88 5.40
N PHE A 204 15.17 1.06 4.20
CA PHE A 204 16.11 0.10 3.60
C PHE A 204 17.40 -0.03 4.41
N SER A 205 17.90 1.07 4.96
CA SER A 205 19.07 1.03 5.86
C SER A 205 18.78 0.24 7.13
N SER A 206 17.56 0.31 7.66
CA SER A 206 17.17 -0.47 8.86
C SER A 206 17.06 -1.98 8.59
N LEU A 207 16.93 -2.39 7.33
CA LEU A 207 16.89 -3.80 6.95
C LEU A 207 18.27 -4.45 6.85
N VAL A 208 19.34 -3.67 6.69
CA VAL A 208 20.72 -4.20 6.54
C VAL A 208 21.09 -5.02 7.77
N GLY A 209 21.63 -6.23 7.53
CA GLY A 209 21.97 -7.21 8.57
C GLY A 209 20.84 -8.15 8.95
N SER A 210 19.59 -7.86 8.58
CA SER A 210 18.44 -8.73 8.84
C SER A 210 18.26 -9.80 7.78
N PHE A 211 17.42 -10.80 8.08
CA PHE A 211 16.96 -11.79 7.11
C PHE A 211 15.58 -11.45 6.60
N ALA A 212 15.35 -11.70 5.31
CA ALA A 212 14.04 -11.56 4.68
C ALA A 212 13.77 -12.78 3.78
N ASN A 213 12.49 -13.11 3.64
CA ASN A 213 12.08 -14.08 2.62
C ASN A 213 11.73 -13.28 1.35
N ILE A 214 12.34 -13.64 0.24
CA ILE A 214 12.19 -12.90 -1.02
C ILE A 214 11.43 -13.74 -2.03
N VAL A 215 10.36 -13.19 -2.61
CA VAL A 215 9.81 -13.74 -3.84
C VAL A 215 10.76 -13.39 -4.97
N CYS A 216 11.37 -14.41 -5.55
CA CYS A 216 12.36 -14.23 -6.61
C CYS A 216 11.67 -13.97 -7.95
N GLU A 217 12.11 -12.94 -8.63
CA GLU A 217 11.64 -12.55 -9.96
C GLU A 217 12.74 -12.74 -11.01
N PRO A 218 12.39 -12.72 -12.31
CA PRO A 218 13.39 -12.76 -13.38
C PRO A 218 14.45 -11.66 -13.26
N LYS A 219 15.63 -11.91 -13.81
CA LYS A 219 16.74 -10.95 -13.88
C LYS A 219 17.36 -10.55 -12.52
N GLY A 220 17.38 -11.48 -11.57
CA GLY A 220 18.00 -11.25 -10.25
C GLY A 220 17.28 -10.18 -9.42
N ARG A 221 15.97 -10.09 -9.54
CA ARG A 221 15.10 -9.18 -8.77
C ARG A 221 14.21 -9.95 -7.81
N GLY A 222 13.56 -9.23 -6.90
CA GLY A 222 12.54 -9.76 -6.03
C GLY A 222 12.01 -8.70 -5.07
N TYR A 223 11.11 -9.15 -4.19
CA TYR A 223 10.54 -8.29 -3.15
C TYR A 223 10.51 -9.01 -1.82
N THR A 224 10.83 -8.25 -0.75
CA THR A 224 10.65 -8.71 0.63
C THR A 224 9.16 -8.80 1.00
N GLU A 225 8.88 -9.35 2.18
CA GLU A 225 7.54 -9.30 2.80
C GLU A 225 6.99 -7.87 2.88
N HIS A 226 7.86 -6.91 3.19
CA HIS A 226 7.55 -5.48 3.35
C HIS A 226 7.58 -4.69 2.02
N TYR A 227 7.63 -5.41 0.89
CA TYR A 227 7.66 -4.85 -0.46
C TYR A 227 8.92 -4.02 -0.78
N ALA A 228 10.03 -4.24 -0.05
CA ALA A 228 11.30 -3.65 -0.44
C ALA A 228 11.85 -4.36 -1.69
N PRO A 229 12.16 -3.61 -2.78
CA PRO A 229 12.77 -4.18 -3.97
C PRO A 229 14.16 -4.74 -3.65
N VAL A 230 14.46 -5.90 -4.21
CA VAL A 230 15.72 -6.63 -3.97
C VAL A 230 16.49 -6.82 -5.26
N ARG A 231 17.83 -6.78 -5.14
CA ARG A 231 18.77 -7.24 -6.16
C ARG A 231 19.61 -8.37 -5.59
N PHE A 232 19.56 -9.49 -6.26
CA PHE A 232 20.42 -10.63 -5.95
C PHE A 232 21.81 -10.43 -6.56
N VAL A 233 22.85 -10.72 -5.79
CA VAL A 233 24.24 -10.78 -6.30
C VAL A 233 24.35 -11.96 -7.27
N GLU A 234 23.79 -13.13 -6.88
CA GLU A 234 23.67 -14.30 -7.76
C GLU A 234 22.20 -14.53 -8.12
N PRO A 235 21.89 -14.86 -9.39
CA PRO A 235 20.51 -15.08 -9.81
C PRO A 235 19.85 -16.23 -9.04
N ALA A 236 18.66 -15.96 -8.51
CA ALA A 236 17.78 -16.99 -7.94
C ALA A 236 16.73 -17.43 -8.97
N LYS A 237 16.19 -18.63 -8.81
CA LYS A 237 15.15 -19.15 -9.70
C LYS A 237 13.86 -18.37 -9.53
N PRO A 238 13.30 -17.81 -10.62
CA PRO A 238 12.03 -17.09 -10.54
C PRO A 238 10.89 -17.96 -10.00
N GLY A 239 10.04 -17.35 -9.16
CA GLY A 239 8.90 -18.01 -8.53
C GLY A 239 9.23 -18.70 -7.19
N GLU A 240 10.50 -18.82 -6.81
CA GLU A 240 10.88 -19.32 -5.50
C GLU A 240 10.76 -18.26 -4.41
N ILE A 241 10.47 -18.69 -3.18
CA ILE A 241 10.67 -17.89 -1.97
C ILE A 241 12.00 -18.31 -1.35
N LYS A 242 12.96 -17.39 -1.26
CA LYS A 242 14.28 -17.64 -0.71
C LYS A 242 14.53 -16.80 0.52
N LYS A 243 14.91 -17.41 1.63
CA LYS A 243 15.37 -16.69 2.84
C LYS A 243 16.82 -16.27 2.63
N VAL A 244 17.08 -14.97 2.70
CA VAL A 244 18.39 -14.37 2.43
C VAL A 244 18.72 -13.29 3.44
N LYS A 245 20.02 -12.99 3.59
CA LYS A 245 20.48 -11.86 4.40
C LYS A 245 20.56 -10.60 3.56
N ILE A 246 20.04 -9.49 4.07
CA ILE A 246 20.21 -8.17 3.45
C ILE A 246 21.57 -7.64 3.88
N VAL A 247 22.46 -7.36 2.91
CA VAL A 247 23.86 -7.00 3.18
C VAL A 247 24.18 -5.54 2.91
N ASP A 248 23.45 -4.91 2.02
CA ASP A 248 23.64 -3.49 1.66
C ASP A 248 22.34 -2.90 1.09
N ASN A 249 22.27 -1.57 0.96
CA ASN A 249 21.13 -0.88 0.36
C ASN A 249 21.55 0.26 -0.56
N LYS A 250 20.70 0.56 -1.52
CA LYS A 250 20.67 1.79 -2.32
C LYS A 250 19.37 2.54 -2.05
N ILE A 251 19.21 3.68 -2.71
CA ILE A 251 18.00 4.51 -2.54
C ILE A 251 16.72 3.77 -2.93
N ASP A 252 16.79 2.88 -3.93
CA ASP A 252 15.65 2.25 -4.59
C ASP A 252 15.57 0.72 -4.43
N PHE A 253 16.59 0.08 -3.82
CA PHE A 253 16.60 -1.36 -3.56
C PHE A 253 17.61 -1.77 -2.49
N VAL A 254 17.50 -3.01 -2.03
CA VAL A 254 18.46 -3.66 -1.13
C VAL A 254 19.22 -4.78 -1.85
N PHE A 255 20.47 -5.01 -1.48
CA PHE A 255 21.25 -6.15 -1.91
C PHE A 255 21.12 -7.31 -0.94
N VAL A 256 21.16 -8.53 -1.46
CA VAL A 256 21.05 -9.75 -0.67
C VAL A 256 22.10 -10.77 -1.09
N GLU A 257 22.51 -11.56 -0.11
CA GLU A 257 23.33 -12.76 -0.27
C GLU A 257 22.55 -13.99 0.14
N PRO A 258 22.88 -15.15 -0.45
CA PRO A 258 22.22 -16.43 -0.15
C PRO A 258 22.25 -16.81 1.31
#